data_64464be1c703ce0c38b0f8e7dd4e9bac
#
_entry.id   64464be1c703ce0c38b0f8e7dd4e9bac
#
_cell.length_a   1.000
_cell.length_b   1.000
_cell.length_c   1.000
_cell.angle_alpha   90.00
_cell.angle_beta   90.00
_cell.angle_gamma   90.00
#
_symmetry.space_group_name_H-M   'P 1'
#
loop_
_entity.id
_entity.type
_entity.pdbx_description
1 polymer ?
#
loop_
_entity_poly.entity_id
_entity_poly.type
_entity_poly.pdbx_seq_one_letter_code
_entity_poly.pdbx_strand_id
1 'polypeptide(L)'
;MIINRRLALGLGSGAAASTLLGSTAAAQAQETDADWDALIPGTADLARRKIARKYTRQVARAGGTWSSYIDVADPDGVVKPAVEADADRVVEAYSVNKIAVAVAVLDKVDRGLLRLDQRVEVTEAIVIKDTDGIFPLDGAYPSSITIGHVLATLLTVSDNTAVRLCGLVVPALELNEILRAKGFVHTQVVPVANPNRFFLGTTTPGEMSTMLRRLAAGELLSAASTQHLLTVLRSLSSFTDGIRLNLSSAERLNVATKAGWFVDGRNEAGIVFDAAGKPMITYALFASGRFRGDPALNADNYSATHPALRARAELGRSLYDSVLRITTDAPRAYRAQPYRARNGG
;
A
#
# COMPACT_ATOMS: atom_id res chain seq x y z
N MET A 1 -47.34 46.31 -29.63
CA MET A 1 -47.69 46.61 -30.99
C MET A 1 -47.42 45.31 -31.78
N ILE A 2 -48.47 44.43 -31.87
CA ILE A 2 -49.38 44.19 -32.98
C ILE A 2 -48.64 43.53 -34.14
N ILE A 3 -48.82 42.16 -34.30
CA ILE A 3 -49.66 41.44 -35.30
C ILE A 3 -49.00 41.36 -36.71
N ASN A 4 -48.89 40.24 -37.45
CA ASN A 4 -49.78 39.17 -37.93
C ASN A 4 -49.02 38.20 -38.88
N ARG A 5 -49.22 36.88 -38.81
CA ARG A 5 -50.08 35.99 -39.65
C ARG A 5 -49.90 36.07 -41.19
N ARG A 6 -49.59 34.92 -41.80
CA ARG A 6 -50.38 34.03 -42.72
C ARG A 6 -49.47 33.18 -43.57
N LEU A 7 -49.52 31.86 -43.47
CA LEU A 7 -50.19 30.85 -44.27
C LEU A 7 -50.02 30.95 -45.81
N ALA A 8 -49.40 29.92 -46.40
CA ALA A 8 -49.81 29.39 -47.71
C ALA A 8 -49.39 27.93 -47.87
N LEU A 9 -50.37 27.10 -48.21
CA LEU A 9 -50.33 25.71 -48.57
C LEU A 9 -49.72 25.50 -49.97
N GLY A 10 -48.97 24.41 -50.18
CA GLY A 10 -48.60 23.89 -51.52
C GLY A 10 -48.47 22.39 -51.46
N LEU A 11 -49.43 21.69 -51.99
CA LEU A 11 -49.45 20.25 -52.21
C LEU A 11 -48.50 19.85 -53.38
N GLY A 12 -47.68 18.80 -53.13
CA GLY A 12 -46.89 18.17 -54.15
C GLY A 12 -46.58 16.72 -53.75
N SER A 13 -47.31 15.80 -54.36
CA SER A 13 -47.18 14.36 -54.23
C SER A 13 -45.88 13.85 -54.86
N GLY A 14 -45.06 13.11 -54.13
CA GLY A 14 -43.94 12.37 -54.66
C GLY A 14 -43.63 11.19 -53.70
N ALA A 15 -44.14 10.01 -54.08
CA ALA A 15 -43.80 8.78 -53.37
C ALA A 15 -42.37 8.37 -53.72
N ALA A 16 -41.49 8.46 -52.72
CA ALA A 16 -40.18 7.79 -52.74
C ALA A 16 -40.13 6.82 -51.59
N ALA A 17 -40.11 5.54 -51.91
CA ALA A 17 -39.89 4.46 -50.94
C ALA A 17 -38.45 4.53 -50.43
N SER A 18 -38.26 5.09 -49.24
CA SER A 18 -36.99 5.05 -48.50
C SER A 18 -36.98 3.78 -47.63
N THR A 19 -36.24 2.79 -48.05
CA THR A 19 -35.84 1.66 -47.24
C THR A 19 -35.11 2.16 -45.99
N LEU A 20 -35.77 2.20 -44.86
CA LEU A 20 -35.18 2.39 -43.56
C LEU A 20 -34.32 1.16 -43.22
N LEU A 21 -33.03 1.21 -43.58
CA LEU A 21 -32.01 0.40 -42.95
C LEU A 21 -31.90 0.87 -41.50
N GLY A 22 -32.67 0.24 -40.63
CA GLY A 22 -32.54 0.40 -39.21
C GLY A 22 -31.21 -0.15 -38.77
N SER A 23 -30.20 0.71 -38.63
CA SER A 23 -29.02 0.40 -37.82
C SER A 23 -29.46 0.27 -36.37
N THR A 24 -29.75 -0.95 -35.94
CA THR A 24 -29.80 -1.30 -34.53
C THR A 24 -28.39 -1.15 -33.99
N ALA A 25 -28.02 0.08 -33.60
CA ALA A 25 -26.92 0.27 -32.68
C ALA A 25 -27.35 -0.46 -31.41
N ALA A 26 -26.85 -1.68 -31.23
CA ALA A 26 -26.98 -2.38 -29.96
C ALA A 26 -26.42 -1.44 -28.91
N ALA A 27 -27.29 -0.86 -28.07
CA ALA A 27 -26.87 -0.13 -26.89
C ALA A 27 -26.05 -1.11 -26.08
N GLN A 28 -24.72 -0.96 -26.08
CA GLN A 28 -23.87 -1.73 -25.20
C GLN A 28 -24.33 -1.41 -23.78
N ALA A 29 -24.90 -2.40 -23.10
CA ALA A 29 -25.30 -2.27 -21.74
C ALA A 29 -24.09 -1.80 -20.93
N GLN A 30 -24.22 -0.64 -20.29
CA GLN A 30 -23.14 -0.05 -19.52
C GLN A 30 -22.91 -0.95 -18.29
N GLU A 31 -21.74 -1.62 -18.24
CA GLU A 31 -21.35 -2.51 -17.16
C GLU A 31 -21.46 -1.80 -15.81
N THR A 32 -22.23 -2.41 -14.91
CA THR A 32 -22.47 -1.86 -13.57
C THR A 32 -21.32 -2.16 -12.61
N ASP A 33 -21.29 -1.49 -11.46
CA ASP A 33 -20.34 -1.81 -10.40
C ASP A 33 -20.51 -3.22 -9.85
N ALA A 34 -21.76 -3.74 -9.86
CA ALA A 34 -22.06 -5.11 -9.44
C ALA A 34 -21.44 -6.14 -10.41
N ASP A 35 -21.49 -5.87 -11.72
CA ASP A 35 -20.87 -6.75 -12.73
C ASP A 35 -19.36 -6.81 -12.52
N TRP A 36 -18.72 -5.65 -12.25
CA TRP A 36 -17.29 -5.59 -11.96
C TRP A 36 -16.90 -6.26 -10.64
N ASP A 37 -17.73 -6.17 -9.61
CA ASP A 37 -17.47 -6.88 -8.34
C ASP A 37 -17.60 -8.39 -8.51
N ALA A 38 -18.56 -8.86 -9.31
CA ALA A 38 -18.76 -10.27 -9.65
C ALA A 38 -17.70 -10.82 -10.63
N LEU A 39 -17.06 -9.94 -11.42
CA LEU A 39 -16.09 -10.33 -12.44
C LEU A 39 -14.93 -11.15 -11.83
N ILE A 40 -14.62 -12.28 -12.47
CA ILE A 40 -13.47 -13.11 -12.15
C ILE A 40 -12.38 -12.81 -13.19
N PRO A 41 -11.27 -12.13 -12.83
CA PRO A 41 -10.27 -11.75 -13.80
C PRO A 41 -9.38 -12.95 -14.17
N GLY A 42 -9.59 -13.53 -15.36
CA GLY A 42 -8.76 -14.62 -15.89
C GLY A 42 -7.43 -14.14 -16.51
N THR A 43 -7.21 -12.83 -16.62
CA THR A 43 -5.98 -12.24 -17.17
C THR A 43 -5.51 -11.05 -16.33
N ALA A 44 -4.22 -10.72 -16.40
CA ALA A 44 -3.65 -9.59 -15.71
C ALA A 44 -4.25 -8.24 -16.20
N ASP A 45 -4.58 -8.11 -17.48
CA ASP A 45 -5.22 -6.91 -18.01
C ASP A 45 -6.63 -6.70 -17.44
N LEU A 46 -7.39 -7.77 -17.29
CA LEU A 46 -8.71 -7.72 -16.70
C LEU A 46 -8.63 -7.41 -15.20
N ALA A 47 -7.63 -7.98 -14.51
CA ALA A 47 -7.34 -7.67 -13.11
C ALA A 47 -6.98 -6.19 -12.93
N ARG A 48 -6.11 -5.63 -13.76
CA ARG A 48 -5.75 -4.20 -13.74
C ARG A 48 -6.99 -3.31 -13.87
N ARG A 49 -7.85 -3.58 -14.84
CA ARG A 49 -9.11 -2.82 -15.02
C ARG A 49 -10.04 -2.94 -13.82
N LYS A 50 -10.22 -4.14 -13.27
CA LYS A 50 -11.03 -4.36 -12.06
C LYS A 50 -10.48 -3.59 -10.86
N ILE A 51 -9.17 -3.66 -10.65
CA ILE A 51 -8.47 -2.95 -9.55
C ILE A 51 -8.62 -1.44 -9.71
N ALA A 52 -8.39 -0.90 -10.90
CA ALA A 52 -8.55 0.53 -11.19
C ALA A 52 -9.97 1.03 -10.87
N ARG A 53 -10.99 0.30 -11.34
CA ARG A 53 -12.39 0.64 -11.07
C ARG A 53 -12.73 0.54 -9.58
N LYS A 54 -12.27 -0.51 -8.90
CA LYS A 54 -12.45 -0.67 -7.44
C LYS A 54 -11.77 0.48 -6.68
N TYR A 55 -10.53 0.83 -7.06
CA TYR A 55 -9.79 1.94 -6.48
C TYR A 55 -10.56 3.26 -6.60
N THR A 56 -10.95 3.65 -7.81
CA THR A 56 -11.68 4.91 -8.07
C THR A 56 -12.95 4.99 -7.21
N ARG A 57 -13.71 3.90 -7.13
CA ARG A 57 -14.94 3.83 -6.33
C ARG A 57 -14.66 3.96 -4.83
N GLN A 58 -13.65 3.27 -4.32
CA GLN A 58 -13.33 3.31 -2.90
C GLN A 58 -12.77 4.67 -2.46
N VAL A 59 -11.91 5.28 -3.27
CA VAL A 59 -11.39 6.63 -3.03
C VAL A 59 -12.54 7.66 -3.01
N ALA A 60 -13.46 7.60 -3.96
CA ALA A 60 -14.63 8.50 -3.99
C ALA A 60 -15.51 8.34 -2.74
N ARG A 61 -15.66 7.11 -2.24
CA ARG A 61 -16.41 6.82 -1.00
C ARG A 61 -15.70 7.31 0.26
N ALA A 62 -14.38 7.19 0.30
CA ALA A 62 -13.57 7.60 1.45
C ALA A 62 -13.42 9.11 1.55
N GLY A 63 -13.39 9.83 0.42
CA GLY A 63 -12.98 11.22 0.36
C GLY A 63 -11.48 11.37 0.63
N GLY A 64 -11.04 12.59 0.94
CA GLY A 64 -9.62 12.92 1.09
C GLY A 64 -8.92 13.07 -0.25
N THR A 65 -7.63 13.36 -0.19
CA THR A 65 -6.72 13.44 -1.35
C THR A 65 -5.86 12.19 -1.37
N TRP A 66 -5.82 11.51 -2.51
CA TRP A 66 -5.08 10.26 -2.69
C TRP A 66 -3.99 10.43 -3.73
N SER A 67 -2.78 10.00 -3.38
CA SER A 67 -1.66 9.82 -4.29
C SER A 67 -1.28 8.34 -4.23
N SER A 68 -1.36 7.63 -5.36
CA SER A 68 -1.32 6.16 -5.33
C SER A 68 -0.68 5.56 -6.57
N TYR A 69 0.00 4.45 -6.38
CA TYR A 69 0.53 3.63 -7.45
C TYR A 69 0.28 2.15 -7.16
N ILE A 70 -0.28 1.41 -8.12
CA ILE A 70 -0.52 -0.03 -8.00
C ILE A 70 -0.06 -0.69 -9.28
N ASP A 71 0.95 -1.54 -9.19
CA ASP A 71 1.43 -2.39 -10.27
C ASP A 71 0.83 -3.78 -10.17
N VAL A 72 0.57 -4.40 -11.33
CA VAL A 72 0.20 -5.83 -11.44
C VAL A 72 1.13 -6.51 -12.44
N ALA A 73 1.84 -7.53 -11.98
CA ALA A 73 2.60 -8.43 -12.84
C ALA A 73 1.67 -9.45 -13.49
N ASP A 74 1.94 -9.77 -14.77
CA ASP A 74 1.33 -10.95 -15.39
C ASP A 74 2.13 -12.23 -15.05
N PRO A 75 1.63 -13.42 -15.42
CA PRO A 75 2.32 -14.67 -15.17
C PRO A 75 3.72 -14.72 -15.78
N ASP A 76 3.98 -14.03 -16.88
CA ASP A 76 5.26 -13.97 -17.56
C ASP A 76 6.23 -12.96 -16.91
N GLY A 77 5.76 -12.23 -15.89
CA GLY A 77 6.56 -11.28 -15.12
C GLY A 77 6.56 -9.84 -15.67
N VAL A 78 5.79 -9.55 -16.73
CA VAL A 78 5.64 -8.18 -17.23
C VAL A 78 4.78 -7.38 -16.28
N VAL A 79 5.33 -6.29 -15.74
CA VAL A 79 4.67 -5.42 -14.76
C VAL A 79 4.07 -4.21 -15.48
N LYS A 80 2.78 -3.95 -15.23
CA LYS A 80 2.08 -2.77 -15.75
C LYS A 80 1.23 -2.12 -14.66
N PRO A 81 1.08 -0.79 -14.66
CA PRO A 81 0.24 -0.10 -13.68
C PRO A 81 -1.25 -0.44 -13.88
N ALA A 82 -1.93 -0.66 -12.77
CA ALA A 82 -3.38 -0.67 -12.68
C ALA A 82 -3.90 0.70 -12.19
N VAL A 83 -3.14 1.36 -11.32
CA VAL A 83 -3.45 2.69 -10.80
C VAL A 83 -2.19 3.53 -10.83
N GLU A 84 -2.32 4.71 -11.40
CA GLU A 84 -1.29 5.75 -11.43
C GLU A 84 -2.00 7.09 -11.18
N ALA A 85 -2.11 7.46 -9.91
CA ALA A 85 -2.81 8.65 -9.46
C ALA A 85 -1.82 9.52 -8.68
N ASP A 86 -1.46 10.69 -9.23
CA ASP A 86 -0.45 11.59 -8.65
C ASP A 86 0.83 10.84 -8.22
N ALA A 87 1.30 9.90 -9.06
CA ALA A 87 2.36 8.95 -8.71
C ALA A 87 3.70 9.60 -8.35
N ASP A 88 4.00 10.77 -8.92
CA ASP A 88 5.22 11.53 -8.70
C ASP A 88 5.06 12.63 -7.64
N ARG A 89 3.86 12.77 -7.07
CA ARG A 89 3.63 13.75 -6.02
C ARG A 89 4.41 13.39 -4.77
N VAL A 90 5.24 14.32 -4.30
CA VAL A 90 5.93 14.20 -3.02
C VAL A 90 4.91 14.33 -1.89
N VAL A 91 4.86 13.33 -1.01
CA VAL A 91 3.92 13.23 0.10
C VAL A 91 4.65 12.89 1.39
N GLU A 92 4.08 13.29 2.52
CA GLU A 92 4.51 12.82 3.84
C GLU A 92 4.30 11.30 3.94
N ALA A 93 5.39 10.58 4.17
CA ALA A 93 5.35 9.12 4.19
C ALA A 93 4.90 8.53 5.53
N TYR A 94 5.13 9.27 6.61
CA TYR A 94 4.97 8.78 7.97
C TYR A 94 5.67 7.42 8.15
N SER A 95 5.09 6.51 8.92
CA SER A 95 5.72 5.22 9.19
C SER A 95 5.87 4.28 7.97
N VAL A 96 5.36 4.62 6.79
CA VAL A 96 5.68 3.87 5.57
C VAL A 96 7.18 3.95 5.27
N ASN A 97 7.84 5.10 5.52
CA ASN A 97 9.29 5.25 5.33
C ASN A 97 10.15 4.41 6.28
N LYS A 98 9.58 3.72 7.25
CA LYS A 98 10.29 2.71 8.03
C LYS A 98 10.80 1.56 7.14
N ILE A 99 10.17 1.32 5.97
CA ILE A 99 10.72 0.43 4.94
C ILE A 99 12.07 0.96 4.44
N ALA A 100 12.15 2.25 4.08
CA ALA A 100 13.37 2.88 3.59
C ALA A 100 14.48 2.91 4.66
N VAL A 101 14.10 3.16 5.93
CA VAL A 101 15.03 3.07 7.07
C VAL A 101 15.60 1.65 7.19
N ALA A 102 14.74 0.62 7.12
CA ALA A 102 15.17 -0.78 7.18
C ALA A 102 16.08 -1.15 5.99
N VAL A 103 15.77 -0.66 4.78
CA VAL A 103 16.62 -0.84 3.59
C VAL A 103 18.02 -0.25 3.83
N ALA A 104 18.14 0.95 4.41
CA ALA A 104 19.42 1.58 4.69
C ALA A 104 20.21 0.81 5.78
N VAL A 105 19.55 0.33 6.83
CA VAL A 105 20.21 -0.51 7.86
C VAL A 105 20.71 -1.81 7.24
N LEU A 106 19.89 -2.49 6.44
CA LEU A 106 20.24 -3.75 5.80
C LEU A 106 21.29 -3.58 4.71
N ASP A 107 21.36 -2.43 4.03
CA ASP A 107 22.46 -2.11 3.13
C ASP A 107 23.81 -2.11 3.87
N LYS A 108 23.86 -1.54 5.07
CA LYS A 108 25.08 -1.62 5.91
C LYS A 108 25.39 -3.03 6.37
N VAL A 109 24.37 -3.86 6.61
CA VAL A 109 24.56 -5.30 6.91
C VAL A 109 25.17 -6.00 5.70
N ASP A 110 24.64 -5.77 4.50
CA ASP A 110 25.13 -6.38 3.27
C ASP A 110 26.59 -5.97 2.94
N ARG A 111 26.98 -4.76 3.33
CA ARG A 111 28.37 -4.26 3.21
C ARG A 111 29.29 -4.71 4.36
N GLY A 112 28.80 -5.51 5.31
CA GLY A 112 29.56 -5.96 6.47
C GLY A 112 29.88 -4.90 7.51
N LEU A 113 29.23 -3.73 7.45
CA LEU A 113 29.41 -2.63 8.39
C LEU A 113 28.53 -2.78 9.66
N LEU A 114 27.49 -3.58 9.58
CA LEU A 114 26.60 -3.94 10.67
C LEU A 114 26.32 -5.45 10.64
N ARG A 115 25.80 -5.95 11.76
CA ARG A 115 25.31 -7.33 11.84
C ARG A 115 23.93 -7.34 12.50
N LEU A 116 23.06 -8.25 12.09
CA LEU A 116 21.71 -8.37 12.68
C LEU A 116 21.76 -8.76 14.18
N ASP A 117 22.76 -9.52 14.59
CA ASP A 117 23.00 -9.91 16.00
C ASP A 117 23.77 -8.86 16.79
N GLN A 118 24.29 -7.80 16.15
CA GLN A 118 24.89 -6.67 16.83
C GLN A 118 23.91 -6.03 17.79
N ARG A 119 24.36 -5.70 19.00
CA ARG A 119 23.52 -5.13 20.03
C ARG A 119 23.62 -3.62 20.07
N VAL A 120 22.49 -3.01 20.40
CA VAL A 120 22.38 -1.57 20.70
C VAL A 120 21.74 -1.42 22.08
N GLU A 121 22.15 -0.40 22.78
CA GLU A 121 21.60 -0.08 24.10
C GLU A 121 20.33 0.75 23.96
N VAL A 122 19.30 0.35 24.70
CA VAL A 122 18.04 1.09 24.87
C VAL A 122 18.09 1.78 26.22
N THR A 123 18.38 3.06 26.23
CA THR A 123 18.38 3.88 27.45
C THR A 123 17.02 4.57 27.64
N GLU A 124 16.69 4.97 28.84
CA GLU A 124 15.46 5.74 29.10
C GLU A 124 15.41 7.04 28.24
N ALA A 125 16.55 7.68 28.01
CA ALA A 125 16.67 8.90 27.21
C ALA A 125 16.36 8.70 25.71
N ILE A 126 16.53 7.48 25.18
CA ILE A 126 16.22 7.20 23.76
C ILE A 126 14.75 6.83 23.57
N VAL A 127 14.07 6.34 24.59
CA VAL A 127 12.68 5.91 24.53
C VAL A 127 11.76 7.11 24.29
N ILE A 128 10.84 6.94 23.36
CA ILE A 128 9.75 7.90 23.14
C ILE A 128 8.56 7.40 23.92
N LYS A 129 8.19 8.13 24.98
CA LYS A 129 7.00 7.83 25.80
C LYS A 129 5.73 8.26 25.06
N ASP A 130 4.61 7.70 25.45
CA ASP A 130 3.27 8.05 24.97
C ASP A 130 3.12 7.93 23.43
N THR A 131 3.68 6.88 22.84
CA THR A 131 3.62 6.59 21.41
C THR A 131 3.47 5.10 21.16
N ASP A 132 3.16 4.75 19.88
CA ASP A 132 3.09 3.35 19.45
C ASP A 132 4.42 2.64 19.63
N GLY A 133 4.35 1.35 19.93
CA GLY A 133 5.50 0.49 20.01
C GLY A 133 5.55 -0.36 21.28
N ILE A 134 6.66 -1.06 21.48
CA ILE A 134 6.89 -1.95 22.59
C ILE A 134 7.83 -1.30 23.62
N PHE A 135 8.84 -0.56 23.16
CA PHE A 135 9.83 0.03 24.07
C PHE A 135 9.24 0.94 25.15
N PRO A 136 8.20 1.76 24.90
CA PRO A 136 7.57 2.54 25.96
C PRO A 136 6.98 1.70 27.10
N LEU A 137 6.67 0.42 26.81
CA LEU A 137 6.04 -0.52 27.76
C LEU A 137 7.04 -1.36 28.55
N ASP A 138 8.30 -1.41 28.12
CA ASP A 138 9.33 -2.27 28.73
C ASP A 138 9.61 -1.88 30.20
N GLY A 139 9.80 -0.59 30.49
CA GLY A 139 10.03 -0.07 31.84
C GLY A 139 11.35 -0.48 32.49
N ALA A 140 12.16 -1.31 31.84
CA ALA A 140 13.42 -1.87 32.37
C ALA A 140 14.64 -1.35 31.59
N TYR A 141 15.06 -0.13 31.87
CA TYR A 141 16.20 0.52 31.20
C TYR A 141 17.39 0.70 32.15
N PRO A 142 18.67 0.63 31.62
CA PRO A 142 19.01 0.31 30.24
C PRO A 142 18.79 -1.16 29.90
N SER A 143 18.43 -1.44 28.67
CA SER A 143 18.37 -2.80 28.12
C SER A 143 19.20 -2.89 26.83
N SER A 144 19.56 -4.11 26.44
CA SER A 144 20.41 -4.33 25.25
C SER A 144 19.74 -5.30 24.31
N ILE A 145 19.47 -4.86 23.08
CA ILE A 145 18.75 -5.63 22.05
C ILE A 145 19.52 -5.70 20.74
N THR A 146 19.21 -6.66 19.89
CA THR A 146 19.87 -6.82 18.59
C THR A 146 19.28 -5.89 17.54
N ILE A 147 20.04 -5.57 16.50
CA ILE A 147 19.55 -4.85 15.31
C ILE A 147 18.37 -5.60 14.68
N GLY A 148 18.39 -6.94 14.67
CA GLY A 148 17.25 -7.75 14.20
C GLY A 148 15.96 -7.48 15.01
N HIS A 149 16.03 -7.35 16.34
CA HIS A 149 14.88 -6.94 17.17
C HIS A 149 14.43 -5.51 16.88
N VAL A 150 15.38 -4.58 16.65
CA VAL A 150 15.05 -3.20 16.28
C VAL A 150 14.26 -3.18 14.98
N LEU A 151 14.71 -3.91 13.94
CA LEU A 151 14.01 -3.98 12.67
C LEU A 151 12.64 -4.67 12.78
N ALA A 152 12.54 -5.72 13.61
CA ALA A 152 11.27 -6.39 13.85
C ALA A 152 10.24 -5.43 14.49
N THR A 153 10.59 -4.72 15.54
CA THR A 153 9.71 -3.76 16.22
C THR A 153 9.40 -2.54 15.34
N LEU A 154 10.40 -2.03 14.59
CA LEU A 154 10.24 -0.95 13.63
C LEU A 154 9.12 -1.23 12.62
N LEU A 155 9.06 -2.45 12.10
CA LEU A 155 8.21 -2.79 10.98
C LEU A 155 6.89 -3.43 11.40
N THR A 156 6.84 -4.25 12.45
CA THR A 156 5.62 -4.95 12.87
C THR A 156 4.69 -4.06 13.69
N VAL A 157 5.17 -3.50 14.78
CA VAL A 157 4.38 -2.64 15.68
C VAL A 157 4.64 -1.15 15.47
N SER A 158 5.41 -0.81 14.43
CA SER A 158 5.69 0.57 14.06
C SER A 158 6.36 1.40 15.16
N ASP A 159 7.20 0.77 16.01
CA ASP A 159 7.83 1.41 17.15
C ASP A 159 8.64 2.66 16.75
N ASN A 160 8.38 3.79 17.41
CA ASN A 160 9.06 5.05 17.12
C ASN A 160 10.43 5.15 17.83
N THR A 161 10.61 4.47 18.96
CA THR A 161 11.93 4.33 19.58
C THR A 161 12.86 3.52 18.69
N ALA A 162 12.35 2.50 17.99
CA ALA A 162 13.14 1.76 17.00
C ALA A 162 13.70 2.65 15.87
N VAL A 163 12.98 3.71 15.48
CA VAL A 163 13.53 4.72 14.51
C VAL A 163 14.78 5.38 15.10
N ARG A 164 14.73 5.77 16.38
CA ARG A 164 15.87 6.37 17.06
C ARG A 164 17.05 5.41 17.20
N LEU A 165 16.77 4.13 17.45
CA LEU A 165 17.79 3.08 17.51
C LEU A 165 18.45 2.84 16.16
N CYS A 166 17.66 2.86 15.06
CA CYS A 166 18.20 2.84 13.71
C CYS A 166 19.11 4.04 13.44
N GLY A 167 18.75 5.23 13.92
CA GLY A 167 19.56 6.44 13.78
C GLY A 167 20.91 6.36 14.46
N LEU A 168 21.08 5.55 15.51
CA LEU A 168 22.39 5.32 16.15
C LEU A 168 23.37 4.59 15.22
N VAL A 169 22.87 3.76 14.31
CA VAL A 169 23.69 2.92 13.43
C VAL A 169 23.69 3.41 11.99
N VAL A 170 22.69 4.19 11.59
CA VAL A 170 22.60 4.86 10.28
C VAL A 170 22.09 6.28 10.52
N PRO A 171 23.01 7.26 10.75
CA PRO A 171 22.62 8.66 10.91
C PRO A 171 21.84 9.21 9.71
N ALA A 172 21.03 10.26 9.93
CA ALA A 172 20.09 10.78 8.95
C ALA A 172 20.69 11.11 7.58
N LEU A 173 21.86 11.75 7.55
CA LEU A 173 22.52 12.14 6.29
C LEU A 173 23.02 10.90 5.53
N GLU A 174 23.68 9.96 6.25
CA GLU A 174 24.14 8.69 5.66
C GLU A 174 22.94 7.87 5.12
N LEU A 175 21.83 7.83 5.87
CA LEU A 175 20.59 7.17 5.42
C LEU A 175 20.12 7.73 4.08
N ASN A 176 20.03 9.05 3.99
CA ASN A 176 19.62 9.74 2.76
C ASN A 176 20.62 9.54 1.60
N GLU A 177 21.91 9.48 1.88
CA GLU A 177 22.95 9.15 0.87
C GLU A 177 22.76 7.73 0.33
N ILE A 178 22.54 6.74 1.20
CA ILE A 178 22.24 5.36 0.80
C ILE A 178 21.01 5.32 -0.10
N LEU A 179 19.93 6.00 0.28
CA LEU A 179 18.71 6.01 -0.52
C LEU A 179 18.91 6.68 -1.88
N ARG A 180 19.62 7.83 -1.94
CA ARG A 180 19.95 8.49 -3.21
C ARG A 180 20.84 7.62 -4.09
N ALA A 181 21.85 6.97 -3.53
CA ALA A 181 22.69 6.03 -4.26
C ALA A 181 21.92 4.85 -4.86
N LYS A 182 20.81 4.47 -4.23
CA LYS A 182 19.88 3.45 -4.75
C LYS A 182 18.82 4.02 -5.72
N GLY A 183 18.85 5.34 -6.01
CA GLY A 183 17.97 6.01 -6.98
C GLY A 183 16.68 6.58 -6.37
N PHE A 184 16.57 6.66 -5.05
CA PHE A 184 15.38 7.21 -4.37
C PHE A 184 15.64 8.64 -3.90
N VAL A 185 15.32 9.61 -4.77
CA VAL A 185 15.63 11.03 -4.53
C VAL A 185 14.56 11.75 -3.70
N HIS A 186 13.33 11.27 -3.72
CA HIS A 186 12.20 11.82 -2.95
C HIS A 186 11.88 11.01 -1.69
N THR A 187 12.34 9.76 -1.62
CA THR A 187 12.21 8.92 -0.42
C THR A 187 13.35 9.22 0.52
N GLN A 188 13.15 10.22 1.40
CA GLN A 188 14.19 10.79 2.24
C GLN A 188 13.65 11.02 3.65
N VAL A 189 14.50 10.88 4.66
CA VAL A 189 14.21 11.33 6.03
C VAL A 189 14.61 12.80 6.19
N VAL A 190 14.01 13.49 7.17
CA VAL A 190 14.33 14.89 7.47
C VAL A 190 15.30 14.93 8.64
N PRO A 191 16.58 15.30 8.41
CA PRO A 191 17.58 15.46 9.48
C PRO A 191 17.17 16.56 10.47
N VAL A 192 17.57 16.39 11.72
CA VAL A 192 17.46 17.40 12.77
C VAL A 192 18.86 17.70 13.36
N ALA A 193 18.96 18.63 14.30
CA ALA A 193 20.26 19.04 14.90
C ALA A 193 21.06 17.86 15.45
N ASN A 194 20.43 16.86 16.06
CA ASN A 194 21.12 15.62 16.44
C ASN A 194 21.20 14.69 15.23
N PRO A 195 22.41 14.34 14.72
CA PRO A 195 22.56 13.56 13.49
C PRO A 195 21.93 12.16 13.57
N ASN A 196 21.77 11.61 14.80
CA ASN A 196 21.16 10.31 15.03
C ASN A 196 19.63 10.38 15.19
N ARG A 197 19.05 11.53 14.89
CA ARG A 197 17.59 11.79 14.97
C ARG A 197 17.10 12.30 13.63
N PHE A 198 15.90 11.94 13.27
CA PHE A 198 15.24 12.40 12.05
C PHE A 198 13.74 12.18 12.13
N PHE A 199 13.00 12.98 11.38
CA PHE A 199 11.63 12.65 11.03
C PHE A 199 11.60 11.73 9.82
N LEU A 200 10.55 10.92 9.70
CA LEU A 200 10.45 9.91 8.64
C LEU A 200 10.32 10.50 7.23
N GLY A 201 9.95 11.78 7.12
CA GLY A 201 10.02 12.57 5.90
C GLY A 201 9.10 12.13 4.78
N THR A 202 9.58 12.22 3.56
CA THR A 202 8.76 12.16 2.35
C THR A 202 9.05 10.94 1.48
N THR A 203 8.15 10.69 0.54
CA THR A 203 8.32 9.76 -0.60
C THR A 203 7.40 10.19 -1.74
N THR A 204 7.45 9.47 -2.86
CA THR A 204 6.37 9.47 -3.86
C THR A 204 5.76 8.08 -3.99
N PRO A 205 4.49 7.93 -4.41
CA PRO A 205 3.92 6.61 -4.69
C PRO A 205 4.75 5.79 -5.67
N GLY A 206 5.27 6.42 -6.72
CA GLY A 206 6.09 5.78 -7.73
C GLY A 206 7.43 5.28 -7.19
N GLU A 207 8.16 6.10 -6.38
CA GLU A 207 9.41 5.65 -5.75
C GLU A 207 9.18 4.53 -4.74
N MET A 208 8.14 4.62 -3.91
CA MET A 208 7.82 3.57 -2.93
C MET A 208 7.44 2.26 -3.63
N SER A 209 6.63 2.30 -4.69
CA SER A 209 6.31 1.12 -5.50
C SER A 209 7.58 0.53 -6.14
N THR A 210 8.46 1.38 -6.69
CA THR A 210 9.74 0.95 -7.27
C THR A 210 10.65 0.31 -6.22
N MET A 211 10.74 0.87 -5.01
CA MET A 211 11.50 0.30 -3.90
C MET A 211 11.00 -1.11 -3.56
N LEU A 212 9.69 -1.28 -3.42
CA LEU A 212 9.06 -2.57 -3.09
C LEU A 212 9.26 -3.60 -4.22
N ARG A 213 9.12 -3.19 -5.48
CA ARG A 213 9.35 -4.06 -6.63
C ARG A 213 10.80 -4.53 -6.71
N ARG A 214 11.76 -3.62 -6.58
CA ARG A 214 13.20 -3.95 -6.59
C ARG A 214 13.60 -4.79 -5.37
N LEU A 215 12.99 -4.54 -4.21
CA LEU A 215 13.16 -5.40 -3.03
C LEU A 215 12.68 -6.83 -3.33
N ALA A 216 11.49 -6.98 -3.87
CA ALA A 216 10.91 -8.29 -4.18
C ALA A 216 11.66 -9.04 -5.29
N ALA A 217 12.27 -8.30 -6.24
CA ALA A 217 13.13 -8.86 -7.29
C ALA A 217 14.55 -9.22 -6.80
N GLY A 218 14.92 -8.89 -5.55
CA GLY A 218 16.28 -9.10 -5.04
C GLY A 218 17.34 -8.14 -5.61
N GLU A 219 16.89 -7.01 -6.17
CA GLU A 219 17.75 -6.02 -6.83
C GLU A 219 18.19 -4.89 -5.88
N LEU A 220 17.65 -4.85 -4.68
CA LEU A 220 17.86 -3.74 -3.75
C LEU A 220 18.84 -4.08 -2.63
N LEU A 221 18.81 -5.32 -2.15
CA LEU A 221 19.58 -5.87 -1.05
C LEU A 221 20.06 -7.27 -1.39
N SER A 222 20.99 -7.82 -0.59
CA SER A 222 21.36 -9.22 -0.70
C SER A 222 20.16 -10.17 -0.52
N ALA A 223 20.27 -11.42 -0.98
CA ALA A 223 19.22 -12.39 -0.82
C ALA A 223 18.82 -12.61 0.66
N ALA A 224 19.81 -12.63 1.57
CA ALA A 224 19.58 -12.81 3.01
C ALA A 224 18.83 -11.60 3.62
N SER A 225 19.25 -10.38 3.31
CA SER A 225 18.59 -9.15 3.78
C SER A 225 17.20 -8.96 3.17
N THR A 226 17.04 -9.29 1.89
CA THR A 226 15.73 -9.29 1.21
C THR A 226 14.77 -10.27 1.91
N GLN A 227 15.21 -11.51 2.12
CA GLN A 227 14.40 -12.52 2.81
C GLN A 227 14.03 -12.09 4.23
N HIS A 228 14.97 -11.54 4.99
CA HIS A 228 14.72 -11.03 6.34
C HIS A 228 13.64 -9.93 6.32
N LEU A 229 13.80 -8.91 5.49
CA LEU A 229 12.88 -7.79 5.40
C LEU A 229 11.47 -8.24 4.98
N LEU A 230 11.36 -9.08 3.96
CA LEU A 230 10.08 -9.62 3.50
C LEU A 230 9.42 -10.52 4.55
N THR A 231 10.19 -11.32 5.30
CA THR A 231 9.67 -12.15 6.40
C THR A 231 9.03 -11.27 7.49
N VAL A 232 9.69 -10.18 7.88
CA VAL A 232 9.15 -9.26 8.90
C VAL A 232 7.89 -8.55 8.37
N LEU A 233 7.90 -8.02 7.15
CA LEU A 233 6.75 -7.33 6.57
C LEU A 233 5.54 -8.26 6.33
N ARG A 234 5.76 -9.55 6.11
CA ARG A 234 4.71 -10.56 5.92
C ARG A 234 4.22 -11.17 7.23
N SER A 235 4.88 -10.89 8.34
CA SER A 235 4.49 -11.39 9.66
C SER A 235 3.03 -11.14 9.99
N LEU A 236 2.38 -12.05 10.72
CA LEU A 236 1.02 -11.83 11.24
C LEU A 236 0.95 -10.68 12.24
N SER A 237 2.08 -10.31 12.86
CA SER A 237 2.20 -9.14 13.74
C SER A 237 2.25 -7.81 12.99
N SER A 238 2.41 -7.82 11.65
CA SER A 238 2.36 -6.60 10.84
C SER A 238 0.93 -6.08 10.73
N PHE A 239 0.81 -4.80 10.33
CA PHE A 239 -0.45 -4.08 10.28
C PHE A 239 -1.60 -4.84 9.58
N THR A 240 -2.81 -4.81 10.17
CA THR A 240 -3.96 -5.60 9.71
C THR A 240 -5.17 -4.78 9.30
N ASP A 241 -5.31 -3.54 9.74
CA ASP A 241 -6.54 -2.75 9.55
C ASP A 241 -6.71 -2.08 8.17
N GLY A 242 -5.75 -2.28 7.27
CA GLY A 242 -5.82 -1.80 5.88
C GLY A 242 -6.04 -2.94 4.88
N ILE A 243 -5.13 -3.07 3.95
CA ILE A 243 -5.19 -4.09 2.86
C ILE A 243 -5.43 -5.51 3.39
N ARG A 244 -4.90 -5.83 4.57
CA ARG A 244 -5.00 -7.16 5.18
C ARG A 244 -6.31 -7.44 5.93
N LEU A 245 -7.16 -6.44 6.19
CA LEU A 245 -8.31 -6.59 7.08
C LEU A 245 -9.25 -7.72 6.65
N ASN A 246 -9.64 -7.72 5.38
CA ASN A 246 -10.59 -8.68 4.82
C ASN A 246 -9.92 -9.98 4.32
N LEU A 247 -8.73 -10.29 4.84
CA LEU A 247 -7.96 -11.50 4.54
C LEU A 247 -7.91 -12.42 5.75
N SER A 248 -7.95 -13.74 5.52
CA SER A 248 -7.68 -14.74 6.55
C SER A 248 -6.20 -14.68 7.00
N SER A 249 -5.88 -15.28 8.16
CA SER A 249 -4.49 -15.34 8.63
C SER A 249 -3.53 -15.99 7.65
N ALA A 250 -3.99 -17.03 6.93
CA ALA A 250 -3.17 -17.68 5.90
C ALA A 250 -2.94 -16.77 4.69
N GLU A 251 -3.96 -16.04 4.24
CA GLU A 251 -3.85 -15.09 3.14
C GLU A 251 -2.96 -13.89 3.51
N ARG A 252 -3.01 -13.41 4.77
CA ARG A 252 -2.16 -12.31 5.27
C ARG A 252 -0.67 -12.62 5.16
N LEU A 253 -0.26 -13.88 5.27
CA LEU A 253 1.14 -14.29 5.08
C LEU A 253 1.63 -14.10 3.63
N ASN A 254 0.73 -13.90 2.68
CA ASN A 254 1.07 -13.58 1.29
C ASN A 254 1.03 -12.07 1.01
N VAL A 255 0.96 -11.23 2.04
CA VAL A 255 0.96 -9.77 1.88
C VAL A 255 2.02 -9.16 2.79
N ALA A 256 3.08 -8.62 2.21
CA ALA A 256 3.98 -7.72 2.91
C ALA A 256 3.33 -6.34 3.01
N THR A 257 3.36 -5.71 4.18
CA THR A 257 2.72 -4.40 4.36
C THR A 257 3.40 -3.54 5.41
N LYS A 258 3.33 -2.22 5.23
CA LYS A 258 3.67 -1.22 6.24
C LYS A 258 2.69 -0.05 6.14
N ALA A 259 2.02 0.22 7.24
CA ALA A 259 1.16 1.40 7.36
C ALA A 259 1.92 2.59 7.96
N GLY A 260 1.36 3.77 7.72
CA GLY A 260 1.82 5.02 8.32
C GLY A 260 0.67 6.00 8.45
N TRP A 261 0.58 6.67 9.59
CA TRP A 261 -0.44 7.67 9.84
C TRP A 261 0.07 8.77 10.78
N PHE A 262 -0.53 9.91 10.66
CA PHE A 262 -0.39 11.03 11.58
C PHE A 262 -1.47 12.07 11.27
N VAL A 263 -2.12 12.62 12.30
CA VAL A 263 -3.20 13.61 12.15
C VAL A 263 -4.21 13.20 11.05
N ASP A 264 -4.12 13.82 9.87
CA ASP A 264 -5.01 13.60 8.72
C ASP A 264 -4.49 12.58 7.70
N GLY A 265 -3.28 12.04 7.89
CA GLY A 265 -2.66 11.10 6.96
C GLY A 265 -2.97 9.64 7.29
N ARG A 266 -3.30 8.86 6.26
CA ARG A 266 -3.56 7.40 6.36
C ARG A 266 -2.93 6.70 5.17
N ASN A 267 -1.71 6.19 5.36
CA ASN A 267 -0.85 5.65 4.32
C ASN A 267 -0.63 4.15 4.47
N GLU A 268 -0.40 3.44 3.39
CA GLU A 268 0.00 2.03 3.41
C GLU A 268 0.70 1.66 2.10
N ALA A 269 1.80 0.90 2.19
CA ALA A 269 2.49 0.36 1.04
C ALA A 269 2.88 -1.11 1.28
N GLY A 270 2.97 -1.89 0.19
CA GLY A 270 3.28 -3.30 0.33
C GLY A 270 3.29 -4.09 -0.98
N ILE A 271 3.35 -5.41 -0.83
CA ILE A 271 3.45 -6.38 -1.91
C ILE A 271 2.47 -7.52 -1.67
N VAL A 272 1.73 -7.93 -2.70
CA VAL A 272 0.90 -9.14 -2.68
C VAL A 272 1.61 -10.22 -3.47
N PHE A 273 1.80 -11.37 -2.84
CA PHE A 273 2.44 -12.55 -3.42
C PHE A 273 1.39 -13.61 -3.76
N ASP A 274 1.71 -14.45 -4.73
CA ASP A 274 0.95 -15.68 -4.98
C ASP A 274 1.29 -16.77 -3.94
N ALA A 275 0.66 -17.91 -4.09
CA ALA A 275 0.87 -19.06 -3.20
C ALA A 275 2.29 -19.67 -3.30
N ALA A 276 2.99 -19.45 -4.41
CA ALA A 276 4.37 -19.88 -4.62
C ALA A 276 5.39 -18.86 -4.07
N GLY A 277 4.92 -17.70 -3.58
CA GLY A 277 5.76 -16.62 -3.07
C GLY A 277 6.28 -15.69 -4.17
N LYS A 278 5.74 -15.74 -5.39
CA LYS A 278 6.06 -14.81 -6.47
C LYS A 278 5.37 -13.48 -6.22
N PRO A 279 6.08 -12.34 -6.29
CA PRO A 279 5.46 -11.02 -6.17
C PRO A 279 4.59 -10.73 -7.40
N MET A 280 3.32 -10.42 -7.20
CA MET A 280 2.35 -10.20 -8.26
C MET A 280 1.82 -8.77 -8.30
N ILE A 281 1.71 -8.11 -7.15
CA ILE A 281 1.24 -6.73 -7.05
C ILE A 281 2.13 -5.97 -6.08
N THR A 282 2.56 -4.76 -6.47
CA THR A 282 3.04 -3.76 -5.52
C THR A 282 2.02 -2.64 -5.41
N TYR A 283 1.87 -2.09 -4.22
CA TYR A 283 0.97 -0.97 -3.98
C TYR A 283 1.60 0.06 -3.04
N ALA A 284 1.35 1.32 -3.34
CA ALA A 284 1.71 2.47 -2.51
C ALA A 284 0.52 3.43 -2.50
N LEU A 285 -0.13 3.57 -1.35
CA LEU A 285 -1.39 4.28 -1.16
C LEU A 285 -1.20 5.35 -0.09
N PHE A 286 -1.17 6.61 -0.51
CA PHE A 286 -1.03 7.75 0.38
C PHE A 286 -2.32 8.56 0.33
N ALA A 287 -2.93 8.77 1.50
CA ALA A 287 -4.19 9.47 1.63
C ALA A 287 -4.12 10.48 2.77
N SER A 288 -4.60 11.68 2.53
CA SER A 288 -4.60 12.76 3.53
C SER A 288 -5.78 13.71 3.35
N GLY A 289 -5.95 14.63 4.29
CA GLY A 289 -6.91 15.69 4.24
C GLY A 289 -8.31 15.28 4.70
N ARG A 290 -9.36 15.86 4.10
CA ARG A 290 -10.71 15.74 4.61
C ARG A 290 -11.43 14.50 4.10
N PHE A 291 -11.46 13.46 4.90
CA PHE A 291 -12.22 12.23 4.64
C PHE A 291 -13.73 12.40 4.89
N ARG A 292 -14.54 11.50 4.35
CA ARG A 292 -15.99 11.48 4.58
C ARG A 292 -16.32 11.17 6.04
N GLY A 293 -17.48 11.65 6.48
CA GLY A 293 -17.94 11.48 7.86
C GLY A 293 -17.56 12.68 8.75
N ASP A 294 -17.62 12.48 10.06
CA ASP A 294 -17.29 13.50 11.04
C ASP A 294 -15.77 13.71 11.14
N PRO A 295 -15.24 14.90 10.85
CA PRO A 295 -13.81 15.17 10.95
C PRO A 295 -13.22 14.95 12.35
N ALA A 296 -13.98 15.25 13.41
CA ALA A 296 -13.50 15.07 14.78
C ALA A 296 -13.36 13.58 15.12
N LEU A 297 -14.30 12.74 14.67
CA LEU A 297 -14.21 11.29 14.84
C LEU A 297 -13.10 10.67 13.98
N ASN A 298 -12.78 11.26 12.83
CA ASN A 298 -11.73 10.76 11.95
C ASN A 298 -10.32 11.13 12.44
N ALA A 299 -10.14 12.26 13.15
CA ALA A 299 -8.83 12.78 13.53
C ALA A 299 -8.04 11.76 14.39
N ASP A 300 -8.69 11.16 15.37
CA ASP A 300 -8.07 10.19 16.29
C ASP A 300 -8.40 8.73 15.95
N ASN A 301 -9.02 8.49 14.77
CA ASN A 301 -9.38 7.14 14.34
C ASN A 301 -8.28 6.53 13.48
N TYR A 302 -7.54 5.60 14.05
CA TYR A 302 -6.49 4.81 13.37
C TYR A 302 -6.91 3.36 13.13
N SER A 303 -8.19 3.06 13.34
CA SER A 303 -8.75 1.71 13.21
C SER A 303 -9.42 1.48 11.85
N ALA A 304 -9.83 0.24 11.62
CA ALA A 304 -10.59 -0.21 10.45
C ALA A 304 -11.90 0.57 10.20
N THR A 305 -12.40 1.33 11.17
CA THR A 305 -13.61 2.15 11.01
C THR A 305 -13.36 3.46 10.27
N HIS A 306 -12.10 3.90 10.14
CA HIS A 306 -11.74 5.10 9.38
C HIS A 306 -12.05 4.92 7.89
N PRO A 307 -12.63 5.93 7.18
CA PRO A 307 -13.00 5.82 5.76
C PRO A 307 -11.86 5.35 4.84
N ALA A 308 -10.65 5.88 5.02
CA ALA A 308 -9.49 5.47 4.21
C ALA A 308 -9.06 4.02 4.49
N LEU A 309 -9.15 3.54 5.74
CA LEU A 309 -8.82 2.16 6.07
C LEU A 309 -9.86 1.19 5.51
N ARG A 310 -11.15 1.54 5.57
CA ARG A 310 -12.23 0.76 4.91
C ARG A 310 -12.00 0.67 3.40
N ALA A 311 -11.65 1.78 2.75
CA ALA A 311 -11.35 1.79 1.32
C ALA A 311 -10.21 0.82 0.98
N ARG A 312 -9.14 0.82 1.78
CA ARG A 312 -8.00 -0.10 1.60
C ARG A 312 -8.36 -1.55 1.89
N ALA A 313 -9.18 -1.82 2.91
CA ALA A 313 -9.65 -3.17 3.21
C ALA A 313 -10.45 -3.79 2.05
N GLU A 314 -11.36 -3.01 1.48
CA GLU A 314 -12.13 -3.41 0.31
C GLU A 314 -11.24 -3.60 -0.94
N LEU A 315 -10.26 -2.72 -1.12
CA LEU A 315 -9.27 -2.85 -2.19
C LEU A 315 -8.40 -4.09 -1.99
N GLY A 316 -7.94 -4.34 -0.76
CA GLY A 316 -7.07 -5.47 -0.41
C GLY A 316 -7.69 -6.82 -0.78
N ARG A 317 -8.98 -7.02 -0.51
CA ARG A 317 -9.68 -8.23 -0.95
C ARG A 317 -9.66 -8.37 -2.48
N SER A 318 -9.89 -7.26 -3.20
CA SER A 318 -9.84 -7.26 -4.67
C SER A 318 -8.45 -7.55 -5.23
N LEU A 319 -7.40 -6.98 -4.61
CA LEU A 319 -6.01 -7.24 -4.99
C LEU A 319 -5.67 -8.73 -4.83
N TYR A 320 -5.95 -9.30 -3.67
CA TYR A 320 -5.63 -10.69 -3.36
C TYR A 320 -6.42 -11.67 -4.23
N ASP A 321 -7.73 -11.45 -4.41
CA ASP A 321 -8.55 -12.29 -5.30
C ASP A 321 -8.09 -12.24 -6.75
N SER A 322 -7.61 -11.07 -7.21
CA SER A 322 -7.05 -10.91 -8.56
C SER A 322 -5.78 -11.73 -8.73
N VAL A 323 -4.87 -11.74 -7.74
CA VAL A 323 -3.66 -12.57 -7.78
C VAL A 323 -4.01 -14.05 -7.86
N LEU A 324 -4.92 -14.52 -6.98
CA LEU A 324 -5.36 -15.92 -7.00
C LEU A 324 -5.88 -16.34 -8.38
N ARG A 325 -6.66 -15.48 -9.03
CA ARG A 325 -7.30 -15.82 -10.31
C ARG A 325 -6.36 -15.76 -11.50
N ILE A 326 -5.33 -14.94 -11.45
CA ILE A 326 -4.31 -14.88 -12.50
C ILE A 326 -3.36 -16.07 -12.39
N THR A 327 -3.10 -16.57 -11.18
CA THR A 327 -2.07 -17.58 -10.93
C THR A 327 -2.61 -19.00 -10.73
N THR A 328 -3.91 -19.15 -10.46
CA THR A 328 -4.52 -20.47 -10.24
C THR A 328 -5.95 -20.54 -10.81
N ASP A 329 -6.32 -21.70 -11.36
CA ASP A 329 -7.71 -22.00 -11.75
C ASP A 329 -8.57 -22.43 -10.55
N ALA A 330 -7.98 -22.55 -9.37
CA ALA A 330 -8.67 -23.04 -8.18
C ALA A 330 -9.77 -22.05 -7.74
N PRO A 331 -11.00 -22.53 -7.49
CA PRO A 331 -12.03 -21.70 -6.88
C PRO A 331 -11.56 -21.28 -5.48
N ARG A 332 -11.91 -20.05 -5.08
CA ARG A 332 -11.69 -19.57 -3.71
C ARG A 332 -12.41 -20.53 -2.74
N ALA A 333 -11.64 -21.36 -2.05
CA ALA A 333 -12.16 -22.22 -1.00
C ALA A 333 -11.72 -21.64 0.36
N TYR A 334 -12.57 -20.78 0.97
CA TYR A 334 -12.46 -20.58 2.39
C TYR A 334 -12.96 -21.88 3.07
N ARG A 335 -12.02 -22.63 3.64
CA ARG A 335 -12.37 -23.71 4.57
C ARG A 335 -12.00 -23.23 5.95
N ALA A 336 -12.99 -23.04 6.81
CA ALA A 336 -12.74 -22.89 8.23
C ALA A 336 -11.89 -24.07 8.68
N GLN A 337 -10.64 -23.80 9.07
CA GLN A 337 -9.80 -24.83 9.66
C GLN A 337 -10.22 -25.03 11.12
N PRO A 338 -10.33 -26.27 11.61
CA PRO A 338 -10.54 -26.49 13.02
C PRO A 338 -9.42 -25.80 13.81
N TYR A 339 -9.80 -25.07 14.85
CA TYR A 339 -8.82 -24.46 15.74
C TYR A 339 -7.88 -25.53 16.27
N ARG A 340 -6.60 -25.37 16.02
CA ARG A 340 -5.53 -26.14 16.64
C ARG A 340 -4.69 -25.19 17.46
N ALA A 341 -4.70 -25.35 18.78
CA ALA A 341 -3.79 -24.63 19.65
C ALA A 341 -2.34 -24.92 19.21
N ARG A 342 -1.58 -23.86 18.94
CA ARG A 342 -0.14 -23.93 18.60
C ARG A 342 0.68 -23.06 19.52
N ASN A 343 0.08 -22.59 20.62
CA ASN A 343 0.69 -21.66 21.54
C ASN A 343 1.42 -22.43 22.61
N GLY A 344 2.76 -22.44 22.57
CA GLY A 344 3.62 -22.60 23.73
C GLY A 344 3.41 -23.83 24.63
N GLY A 345 2.72 -24.85 24.12
CA GLY A 345 2.55 -26.10 24.83
C GLY A 345 3.48 -27.19 24.30
#